data_09c2bbbd8e71da6b641a35c6e29d2f47
#
_entry.id   09c2bbbd8e71da6b641a35c6e29d2f47
#
_cell.length_a   1.000
_cell.length_b   1.000
_cell.length_c   1.000
_cell.angle_alpha   90.00
_cell.angle_beta   90.00
_cell.angle_gamma   90.00
#
_symmetry.space_group_name_H-M   'P 1'
#
loop_
_entity.id
_entity.type
_entity.pdbx_description
1 polymer ?
#
loop_
_entity_poly.entity_id
_entity_poly.type
_entity_poly.pdbx_seq_one_letter_code
_entity_poly.pdbx_strand_id
1 'polypeptide(L)'
;YARQYEAQGQAAFTGGVTGFLRYIDALLEHDRDLEQANPSNGADCAVFLKTMHRSKGLEFPFVFLAELETEFSKQDSSKKMHVSDTGRMGLYLYDAKNYQKYQTLSYLVLLKEKKQQLLQEEMRLLYVAMTRAKQKLFLPLQLGRKETAIARQLQNKDFSKEFVCRAAVSSANCMAFWIWYVLYCRQDAEFLKCMHEWEARRP
;
A
#
# COMPACT_ATOMS: atom_id res chain seq x y z
N TYR A 1 9.81 15.08 21.74
CA TYR A 1 9.40 16.48 21.52
C TYR A 1 10.20 17.46 22.38
N ALA A 2 10.35 17.28 23.70
CA ALA A 2 11.14 18.19 24.55
C ALA A 2 12.59 18.36 24.06
N ARG A 3 13.28 17.26 23.70
CA ARG A 3 14.63 17.30 23.12
C ARG A 3 14.67 17.99 21.76
N GLN A 4 13.61 17.87 20.95
CA GLN A 4 13.51 18.52 19.66
C GLN A 4 13.31 20.03 19.83
N TYR A 5 12.50 20.45 20.80
CA TYR A 5 12.34 21.85 21.18
C TYR A 5 13.67 22.48 21.64
N GLU A 6 14.44 21.77 22.47
CA GLU A 6 15.77 22.20 22.90
C GLU A 6 16.75 22.32 21.72
N ALA A 7 16.75 21.36 20.81
CA ALA A 7 17.63 21.33 19.63
C ALA A 7 17.35 22.44 18.61
N GLN A 8 16.10 22.91 18.53
CA GLN A 8 15.71 24.02 17.63
C GLN A 8 16.13 25.40 18.14
N GLY A 9 16.85 25.47 19.26
CA GLY A 9 17.35 26.73 19.83
C GLY A 9 16.28 27.67 20.40
N GLN A 10 15.02 27.26 20.39
CA GLN A 10 13.91 28.05 20.95
C GLN A 10 13.96 28.12 22.48
N ALA A 11 14.64 27.17 23.12
CA ALA A 11 14.87 27.16 24.55
C ALA A 11 15.68 28.36 25.07
N ALA A 12 16.49 28.96 24.21
CA ALA A 12 17.30 30.14 24.58
C ALA A 12 16.46 31.42 24.73
N PHE A 13 15.28 31.49 24.10
CA PHE A 13 14.43 32.69 24.11
C PHE A 13 13.32 32.65 25.17
N THR A 14 12.86 31.48 25.60
CA THR A 14 11.74 31.31 26.56
C THR A 14 11.99 30.12 27.50
N GLY A 15 13.17 30.03 28.09
CA GLY A 15 13.71 28.93 28.86
C GLY A 15 12.78 28.10 29.72
N GLY A 16 12.97 26.79 29.70
CA GLY A 16 12.41 25.82 30.63
C GLY A 16 11.03 25.25 30.24
N VAL A 17 10.42 24.58 31.21
CA VAL A 17 9.14 23.86 31.05
C VAL A 17 8.02 24.78 30.60
N THR A 18 7.97 26.02 31.08
CA THR A 18 6.95 27.00 30.74
C THR A 18 7.00 27.40 29.25
N GLY A 19 8.18 27.55 28.69
CA GLY A 19 8.36 27.81 27.25
C GLY A 19 7.94 26.64 26.39
N PHE A 20 8.24 25.42 26.83
CA PHE A 20 7.79 24.21 26.16
C PHE A 20 6.27 24.07 26.18
N LEU A 21 5.61 24.34 27.30
CA LEU A 21 4.14 24.29 27.39
C LEU A 21 3.49 25.32 26.45
N ARG A 22 3.97 26.56 26.40
CA ARG A 22 3.48 27.58 25.46
C ARG A 22 3.67 27.17 24.00
N TYR A 23 4.78 26.49 23.70
CA TYR A 23 5.02 25.96 22.34
C TYR A 23 4.00 24.88 21.97
N ILE A 24 3.67 23.98 22.92
CA ILE A 24 2.65 22.95 22.70
C ILE A 24 1.26 23.58 22.54
N ASP A 25 0.90 24.55 23.39
CA ASP A 25 -0.38 25.26 23.30
C ASP A 25 -0.53 25.96 21.94
N ALA A 26 0.51 26.64 21.46
CA ALA A 26 0.49 27.29 20.15
C ALA A 26 0.36 26.29 18.98
N LEU A 27 0.92 25.09 19.11
CA LEU A 27 0.77 24.04 18.10
C LEU A 27 -0.65 23.49 18.07
N LEU A 28 -1.29 23.33 19.23
CA LEU A 28 -2.66 22.88 19.35
C LEU A 28 -3.66 23.93 18.83
N GLU A 29 -3.44 25.21 19.10
CA GLU A 29 -4.27 26.31 18.59
C GLU A 29 -4.23 26.44 17.07
N HIS A 30 -3.10 26.12 16.44
CA HIS A 30 -2.94 26.22 14.99
C HIS A 30 -3.28 24.94 14.23
N ASP A 31 -3.83 23.91 14.91
CA ASP A 31 -4.19 22.61 14.33
C ASP A 31 -3.03 22.00 13.48
N ARG A 32 -1.79 22.33 13.85
CA ARG A 32 -0.60 21.79 13.20
C ARG A 32 -0.31 20.43 13.81
N ASP A 33 -0.44 19.42 12.97
CA ASP A 33 0.00 18.06 13.30
C ASP A 33 1.47 18.11 13.69
N LEU A 34 1.77 17.64 14.91
CA LEU A 34 3.14 17.53 15.38
C LEU A 34 3.89 16.58 14.46
N GLU A 35 4.84 17.10 13.70
CA GLU A 35 5.77 16.22 12.97
C GLU A 35 6.36 15.19 13.92
N GLN A 36 6.37 13.94 13.46
CA GLN A 36 6.88 12.83 14.27
C GLN A 36 8.27 13.19 14.80
N ALA A 37 8.42 13.22 16.12
CA ALA A 37 9.70 13.53 16.75
C ALA A 37 10.77 12.58 16.21
N ASN A 38 11.81 13.14 15.58
CA ASN A 38 12.94 12.34 15.10
C ASN A 38 13.85 12.05 16.30
N PRO A 39 13.90 10.82 16.80
CA PRO A 39 14.76 10.47 17.96
C PRO A 39 16.24 10.42 17.61
N SER A 40 16.62 10.71 16.39
CA SER A 40 17.95 10.47 15.85
C SER A 40 18.90 11.65 15.98
N ASN A 41 19.34 11.93 17.19
CA ASN A 41 20.67 12.50 17.34
C ASN A 41 21.62 11.37 17.77
N GLY A 42 22.26 10.69 16.79
CA GLY A 42 23.43 9.86 17.04
C GLY A 42 23.27 8.34 17.16
N ALA A 43 22.18 7.76 16.73
CA ALA A 43 22.11 6.29 16.67
C ALA A 43 22.52 5.81 15.25
N ASP A 44 23.77 5.36 15.12
CA ASP A 44 24.27 4.69 13.92
C ASP A 44 23.53 3.38 13.58
N CYS A 45 22.68 2.89 14.50
CA CYS A 45 21.85 1.71 14.36
C CYS A 45 20.40 2.02 14.71
N ALA A 46 19.62 2.53 13.76
CA ALA A 46 18.20 2.79 13.96
C ALA A 46 17.33 2.02 12.95
N VAL A 47 16.22 1.47 13.43
CA VAL A 47 15.16 0.91 12.57
C VAL A 47 14.13 2.00 12.33
N PHE A 48 13.91 2.31 11.05
CA PHE A 48 12.93 3.31 10.62
C PHE A 48 11.65 2.63 10.14
N LEU A 49 10.54 2.91 10.82
CA LEU A 49 9.21 2.52 10.36
C LEU A 49 8.60 3.68 9.56
N LYS A 50 8.35 3.44 8.28
CA LYS A 50 7.84 4.47 7.36
C LYS A 50 6.81 3.89 6.39
N THR A 51 5.88 4.72 5.92
CA THR A 51 5.03 4.35 4.80
C THR A 51 5.82 4.37 3.49
N MET A 52 5.38 3.59 2.50
CA MET A 52 6.00 3.56 1.17
C MET A 52 6.08 4.97 0.55
N HIS A 53 5.04 5.79 0.72
CA HIS A 53 5.02 7.18 0.23
C HIS A 53 6.10 8.06 0.86
N ARG A 54 6.29 7.95 2.18
CA ARG A 54 7.31 8.73 2.91
C ARG A 54 8.73 8.22 2.69
N SER A 55 8.91 7.06 2.07
CA SER A 55 10.23 6.53 1.71
C SER A 55 10.74 7.04 0.36
N LYS A 56 9.92 7.75 -0.42
CA LYS A 56 10.31 8.29 -1.72
C LYS A 56 11.52 9.23 -1.59
N GLY A 57 12.56 8.97 -2.40
CA GLY A 57 13.81 9.74 -2.38
C GLY A 57 14.83 9.31 -1.31
N LEU A 58 14.45 8.42 -0.38
CA LEU A 58 15.37 7.88 0.62
C LEU A 58 15.86 6.50 0.16
N GLU A 59 17.05 6.10 0.63
CA GLU A 59 17.62 4.78 0.36
C GLU A 59 18.16 4.18 1.65
N PHE A 60 18.00 2.87 1.80
CA PHE A 60 18.39 2.14 3.01
C PHE A 60 19.21 0.90 2.66
N PRO A 61 20.19 0.51 3.47
CA PRO A 61 20.95 -0.73 3.22
C PRO A 61 20.04 -1.97 3.18
N PHE A 62 19.11 -2.06 4.12
CA PHE A 62 18.16 -3.16 4.27
C PHE A 62 16.75 -2.62 4.32
N VAL A 63 15.84 -3.24 3.56
CA VAL A 63 14.43 -2.86 3.53
C VAL A 63 13.56 -4.10 3.76
N PHE A 64 12.60 -3.97 4.65
CA PHE A 64 11.55 -4.96 4.90
C PHE A 64 10.22 -4.36 4.45
N LEU A 65 9.58 -4.98 3.44
CA LEU A 65 8.25 -4.58 2.99
C LEU A 65 7.21 -5.48 3.64
N ALA A 66 6.58 -4.98 4.69
CA ALA A 66 5.53 -5.70 5.40
C ALA A 66 4.13 -5.45 4.79
N GLU A 67 3.17 -6.29 5.16
CA GLU A 67 1.74 -6.15 4.83
C GLU A 67 1.40 -6.15 3.32
N LEU A 68 2.21 -6.83 2.52
CA LEU A 68 1.99 -6.93 1.07
C LEU A 68 0.70 -7.68 0.70
N GLU A 69 0.11 -8.44 1.64
CA GLU A 69 -1.16 -9.18 1.49
C GLU A 69 -2.39 -8.31 1.75
N THR A 70 -2.20 -7.06 2.20
CA THR A 70 -3.31 -6.15 2.44
C THR A 70 -4.07 -5.88 1.15
N GLU A 71 -5.39 -6.09 1.19
CA GLU A 71 -6.24 -5.85 0.02
C GLU A 71 -6.27 -4.37 -0.35
N PHE A 72 -6.20 -4.10 -1.65
CA PHE A 72 -6.36 -2.75 -2.17
C PHE A 72 -7.71 -2.15 -1.77
N SER A 73 -7.71 -0.84 -1.49
CA SER A 73 -8.93 -0.16 -1.06
C SER A 73 -10.04 -0.26 -2.11
N LYS A 74 -11.22 -0.69 -1.64
CA LYS A 74 -12.44 -0.76 -2.46
C LYS A 74 -13.36 0.45 -2.25
N GLN A 75 -12.92 1.48 -1.54
CA GLN A 75 -13.75 2.65 -1.19
C GLN A 75 -14.36 3.33 -2.41
N ASP A 76 -13.60 3.44 -3.49
CA ASP A 76 -14.13 4.07 -4.70
C ASP A 76 -15.18 3.22 -5.42
N SER A 77 -15.14 1.88 -5.29
CA SER A 77 -16.12 1.02 -5.94
C SER A 77 -17.51 1.08 -5.31
N SER A 78 -17.65 1.61 -4.11
CA SER A 78 -18.93 1.72 -3.39
C SER A 78 -19.65 3.06 -3.59
N LYS A 79 -19.01 4.03 -4.24
CA LYS A 79 -19.59 5.35 -4.48
C LYS A 79 -20.75 5.27 -5.47
N LYS A 80 -21.83 6.02 -5.19
CA LYS A 80 -23.03 6.08 -6.06
C LYS A 80 -22.79 6.87 -7.35
N MET A 81 -21.75 7.68 -7.40
CA MET A 81 -21.37 8.54 -8.52
C MET A 81 -19.87 8.51 -8.73
N HIS A 82 -19.45 8.41 -9.98
CA HIS A 82 -18.06 8.59 -10.39
C HIS A 82 -17.93 9.73 -11.37
N VAL A 83 -16.89 10.53 -11.18
CA VAL A 83 -16.52 11.60 -12.11
C VAL A 83 -15.08 11.33 -12.58
N SER A 84 -14.86 11.43 -13.89
CA SER A 84 -13.53 11.35 -14.48
C SER A 84 -12.86 12.72 -14.48
N ASP A 85 -11.53 12.73 -14.55
CA ASP A 85 -10.73 13.95 -14.74
C ASP A 85 -11.07 14.71 -16.02
N THR A 86 -11.65 14.01 -17.01
CA THR A 86 -12.15 14.59 -18.27
C THR A 86 -13.59 15.12 -18.19
N GLY A 87 -14.18 15.18 -16.99
CA GLY A 87 -15.55 15.67 -16.78
C GLY A 87 -16.66 14.67 -17.12
N ARG A 88 -16.33 13.41 -17.51
CA ARG A 88 -17.35 12.37 -17.71
C ARG A 88 -17.93 11.94 -16.36
N MET A 89 -19.27 11.76 -16.32
CA MET A 89 -20.00 11.39 -15.12
C MET A 89 -20.71 10.05 -15.30
N GLY A 90 -20.64 9.20 -14.30
CA GLY A 90 -21.37 7.94 -14.22
C GLY A 90 -22.19 7.87 -12.95
N LEU A 91 -23.46 7.52 -13.06
CA LEU A 91 -24.45 7.52 -11.99
C LEU A 91 -25.15 6.17 -11.89
N TYR A 92 -25.68 5.89 -10.69
CA TYR A 92 -26.78 4.96 -10.54
C TYR A 92 -28.10 5.64 -10.89
N LEU A 93 -28.93 4.95 -11.62
CA LEU A 93 -30.34 5.34 -11.82
C LEU A 93 -31.18 4.56 -10.82
N TYR A 94 -32.11 5.24 -10.19
CA TYR A 94 -33.07 4.64 -9.28
C TYR A 94 -34.47 4.67 -9.88
N ASP A 95 -35.07 3.51 -10.07
CA ASP A 95 -36.45 3.38 -10.45
C ASP A 95 -37.34 3.36 -9.20
N ALA A 96 -38.02 4.46 -8.94
CA ALA A 96 -38.88 4.60 -7.77
C ALA A 96 -40.12 3.68 -7.78
N LYS A 97 -40.56 3.24 -8.98
CA LYS A 97 -41.74 2.37 -9.09
C LYS A 97 -41.43 0.92 -8.70
N ASN A 98 -40.27 0.43 -9.15
CA ASN A 98 -39.87 -0.97 -8.93
C ASN A 98 -38.83 -1.12 -7.80
N TYR A 99 -38.41 -0.01 -7.14
CA TYR A 99 -37.38 0.00 -6.11
C TYR A 99 -36.03 -0.61 -6.56
N GLN A 100 -35.73 -0.51 -7.86
CA GLN A 100 -34.53 -1.10 -8.45
C GLN A 100 -33.48 -0.04 -8.76
N LYS A 101 -32.22 -0.45 -8.62
CA LYS A 101 -31.05 0.38 -8.94
C LYS A 101 -30.39 -0.15 -10.20
N TYR A 102 -30.18 0.72 -11.18
CA TYR A 102 -29.50 0.38 -12.42
C TYR A 102 -28.18 1.13 -12.50
N GLN A 103 -27.15 0.42 -12.91
CA GLN A 103 -25.85 1.01 -13.21
C GLN A 103 -25.87 1.48 -14.66
N THR A 104 -25.55 2.76 -14.88
CA THR A 104 -25.40 3.26 -16.26
C THR A 104 -24.11 2.69 -16.88
N LEU A 105 -24.08 2.58 -18.21
CA LEU A 105 -22.88 2.15 -18.93
C LEU A 105 -21.69 3.06 -18.61
N SER A 106 -21.90 4.38 -18.53
CA SER A 106 -20.89 5.35 -18.14
C SER A 106 -20.32 5.06 -16.75
N TYR A 107 -21.19 4.65 -15.79
CA TYR A 107 -20.74 4.26 -14.45
C TYR A 107 -19.81 3.05 -14.49
N LEU A 108 -20.18 2.00 -15.25
CA LEU A 108 -19.38 0.78 -15.37
C LEU A 108 -18.01 1.04 -16.02
N VAL A 109 -17.99 1.88 -17.06
CA VAL A 109 -16.73 2.29 -17.72
C VAL A 109 -15.84 3.05 -16.77
N LEU A 110 -16.36 4.04 -16.06
CA LEU A 110 -15.59 4.83 -15.10
C LEU A 110 -15.09 4.00 -13.91
N LEU A 111 -15.91 3.07 -13.43
CA LEU A 111 -15.50 2.14 -12.38
C LEU A 111 -14.29 1.28 -12.82
N LYS A 112 -14.32 0.78 -14.06
CA LYS A 112 -13.21 0.01 -14.63
C LYS A 112 -11.96 0.88 -14.81
N GLU A 113 -12.09 2.10 -15.30
CA GLU A 113 -10.99 3.05 -15.44
C GLU A 113 -10.35 3.35 -14.08
N LYS A 114 -11.14 3.65 -13.05
CA LYS A 114 -10.66 3.90 -11.70
C LYS A 114 -9.95 2.70 -11.10
N LYS A 115 -10.48 1.49 -11.31
CA LYS A 115 -9.79 0.27 -10.88
C LYS A 115 -8.42 0.12 -11.56
N GLN A 116 -8.32 0.43 -12.85
CA GLN A 116 -7.03 0.39 -13.55
C GLN A 116 -6.05 1.44 -13.02
N GLN A 117 -6.52 2.66 -12.77
CA GLN A 117 -5.70 3.73 -12.17
C GLN A 117 -5.17 3.31 -10.79
N LEU A 118 -6.03 2.75 -9.93
CA LEU A 118 -5.63 2.23 -8.63
C LEU A 118 -4.52 1.19 -8.75
N LEU A 119 -4.70 0.18 -9.61
CA LEU A 119 -3.69 -0.86 -9.82
C LEU A 119 -2.35 -0.31 -10.34
N GLN A 120 -2.41 0.69 -11.23
CA GLN A 120 -1.19 1.35 -11.72
C GLN A 120 -0.46 2.09 -10.61
N GLU A 121 -1.19 2.77 -9.73
CA GLU A 121 -0.62 3.51 -8.61
C GLU A 121 -0.01 2.56 -7.56
N GLU A 122 -0.71 1.48 -7.21
CA GLU A 122 -0.21 0.45 -6.30
C GLU A 122 1.05 -0.24 -6.84
N MET A 123 1.09 -0.52 -8.15
CA MET A 123 2.27 -1.09 -8.80
C MET A 123 3.46 -0.11 -8.79
N ARG A 124 3.19 1.18 -9.01
CA ARG A 124 4.21 2.23 -8.91
C ARG A 124 4.76 2.34 -7.50
N LEU A 125 3.89 2.29 -6.48
CA LEU A 125 4.27 2.26 -5.08
C LEU A 125 5.16 1.07 -4.74
N LEU A 126 4.76 -0.13 -5.17
CA LEU A 126 5.56 -1.33 -4.98
C LEU A 126 6.94 -1.19 -5.62
N TYR A 127 7.02 -0.70 -6.86
CA TYR A 127 8.29 -0.44 -7.53
C TYR A 127 9.16 0.54 -6.75
N VAL A 128 8.60 1.67 -6.32
CA VAL A 128 9.32 2.66 -5.52
C VAL A 128 9.84 2.04 -4.23
N ALA A 129 9.00 1.28 -3.52
CA ALA A 129 9.39 0.64 -2.27
C ALA A 129 10.52 -0.39 -2.45
N MET A 130 10.41 -1.25 -3.48
CA MET A 130 11.44 -2.24 -3.79
C MET A 130 12.79 -1.60 -4.15
N THR A 131 12.77 -0.47 -4.84
CA THR A 131 13.99 0.26 -5.25
C THR A 131 14.64 1.07 -4.12
N ARG A 132 14.09 1.06 -2.90
CA ARG A 132 14.71 1.73 -1.74
C ARG A 132 15.86 0.94 -1.13
N ALA A 133 15.93 -0.36 -1.38
CA ALA A 133 16.98 -1.23 -0.84
C ALA A 133 18.28 -1.10 -1.63
N LYS A 134 19.38 -0.74 -0.93
CA LYS A 134 20.73 -0.71 -1.52
C LYS A 134 21.40 -2.07 -1.55
N GLN A 135 21.23 -2.86 -0.51
CA GLN A 135 21.93 -4.14 -0.33
C GLN A 135 20.97 -5.32 -0.35
N LYS A 136 19.95 -5.33 0.53
CA LYS A 136 19.00 -6.44 0.62
C LYS A 136 17.57 -5.96 0.79
N LEU A 137 16.68 -6.62 0.07
CA LEU A 137 15.23 -6.46 0.18
C LEU A 137 14.63 -7.73 0.79
N PHE A 138 13.85 -7.57 1.84
CA PHE A 138 13.12 -8.64 2.50
C PHE A 138 11.62 -8.45 2.24
N LEU A 139 10.99 -9.50 1.76
CA LEU A 139 9.55 -9.55 1.46
C LEU A 139 8.90 -10.60 2.38
N PRO A 140 8.66 -10.28 3.66
CA PRO A 140 7.96 -11.20 4.55
C PRO A 140 6.52 -11.34 4.06
N LEU A 141 6.16 -12.54 3.65
CA LEU A 141 4.81 -12.90 3.21
C LEU A 141 4.21 -13.83 4.25
N GLN A 142 3.04 -13.49 4.76
CA GLN A 142 2.34 -14.31 5.72
C GLN A 142 1.39 -15.25 5.00
N LEU A 143 1.65 -16.57 5.11
CA LEU A 143 0.81 -17.62 4.56
C LEU A 143 -0.42 -17.84 5.51
N GLY A 144 -1.59 -17.30 5.21
CA GLY A 144 -2.83 -17.41 5.99
C GLY A 144 -4.03 -17.92 5.19
N ARG A 145 -5.24 -17.80 5.71
CA ARG A 145 -6.47 -18.26 5.03
C ARG A 145 -6.76 -17.59 3.68
N LYS A 146 -6.24 -16.38 3.45
CA LYS A 146 -6.45 -15.62 2.21
C LYS A 146 -5.66 -16.19 1.01
N GLU A 147 -4.60 -16.91 1.27
CA GLU A 147 -3.72 -17.49 0.26
C GLU A 147 -4.34 -18.64 -0.51
N THR A 148 -5.30 -19.33 0.12
CA THR A 148 -6.10 -20.32 -0.61
C THR A 148 -6.79 -19.70 -1.81
N ALA A 149 -7.21 -18.44 -1.70
CA ALA A 149 -7.80 -17.70 -2.80
C ALA A 149 -6.76 -17.32 -3.87
N ILE A 150 -5.57 -16.92 -3.45
CA ILE A 150 -4.47 -16.57 -4.37
C ILE A 150 -3.93 -17.84 -5.03
N ALA A 151 -3.65 -18.89 -4.28
CA ALA A 151 -3.21 -20.17 -4.83
C ALA A 151 -4.24 -20.76 -5.82
N ARG A 152 -5.55 -20.70 -5.51
CA ARG A 152 -6.60 -21.10 -6.44
C ARG A 152 -6.66 -20.24 -7.69
N GLN A 153 -6.47 -18.92 -7.55
CA GLN A 153 -6.40 -18.02 -8.70
C GLN A 153 -5.17 -18.29 -9.57
N LEU A 154 -4.07 -18.73 -8.96
CA LEU A 154 -2.86 -19.13 -9.67
C LEU A 154 -3.03 -20.50 -10.34
N GLN A 155 -3.57 -21.50 -9.67
CA GLN A 155 -3.80 -22.86 -10.23
C GLN A 155 -4.65 -22.88 -11.50
N ASN A 156 -5.58 -21.94 -11.65
CA ASN A 156 -6.45 -21.84 -12.82
C ASN A 156 -5.85 -21.03 -13.98
N LYS A 157 -4.59 -20.64 -13.91
CA LYS A 157 -3.94 -19.83 -14.95
C LYS A 157 -2.88 -20.65 -15.67
N ASP A 158 -2.85 -20.49 -16.98
CA ASP A 158 -1.84 -21.09 -17.83
C ASP A 158 -0.51 -20.33 -17.67
N PHE A 159 0.43 -20.93 -16.95
CA PHE A 159 1.77 -20.40 -16.68
C PHE A 159 2.79 -20.78 -17.76
N SER A 160 2.34 -21.43 -18.84
CA SER A 160 3.22 -21.87 -19.94
C SER A 160 3.80 -20.69 -20.74
N LYS A 161 3.34 -19.47 -20.49
CA LYS A 161 3.77 -18.27 -21.21
C LYS A 161 4.86 -17.54 -20.42
N GLU A 162 5.98 -17.32 -21.07
CA GLU A 162 7.14 -16.55 -20.60
C GLU A 162 6.80 -15.10 -20.22
N PHE A 163 5.62 -14.59 -20.63
CA PHE A 163 5.17 -13.23 -20.39
C PHE A 163 4.05 -13.16 -19.37
N VAL A 164 4.17 -12.20 -18.48
CA VAL A 164 3.15 -11.87 -17.48
C VAL A 164 1.84 -11.46 -18.18
N CYS A 165 0.78 -12.24 -17.99
CA CYS A 165 -0.50 -11.96 -18.62
C CYS A 165 -1.15 -10.70 -18.02
N ARG A 166 -1.53 -9.73 -18.87
CA ARG A 166 -2.21 -8.49 -18.44
C ARG A 166 -3.49 -8.77 -17.64
N ALA A 167 -4.23 -9.82 -17.99
CA ALA A 167 -5.44 -10.22 -17.27
C ALA A 167 -5.13 -10.67 -15.84
N ALA A 168 -3.99 -11.36 -15.63
CA ALA A 168 -3.55 -11.76 -14.30
C ALA A 168 -3.18 -10.56 -13.45
N VAL A 169 -2.39 -9.63 -13.99
CA VAL A 169 -2.02 -8.39 -13.29
C VAL A 169 -3.26 -7.58 -12.89
N SER A 170 -4.24 -7.45 -13.81
CA SER A 170 -5.48 -6.70 -13.57
C SER A 170 -6.44 -7.39 -12.59
N SER A 171 -6.26 -8.68 -12.31
CA SER A 171 -7.08 -9.43 -11.35
C SER A 171 -6.54 -9.39 -9.93
N ALA A 172 -5.36 -8.80 -9.72
CA ALA A 172 -4.75 -8.69 -8.41
C ALA A 172 -5.64 -7.88 -7.44
N ASN A 173 -5.64 -8.28 -6.18
CA ASN A 173 -6.31 -7.60 -5.08
C ASN A 173 -5.35 -7.14 -3.98
N CYS A 174 -4.08 -7.53 -4.07
CA CYS A 174 -3.01 -7.14 -3.15
C CYS A 174 -1.65 -7.17 -3.89
N MET A 175 -0.64 -6.54 -3.30
CA MET A 175 0.72 -6.51 -3.87
C MET A 175 1.39 -7.89 -3.88
N ALA A 176 1.16 -8.69 -2.83
CA ALA A 176 1.69 -10.05 -2.72
C ALA A 176 1.32 -10.92 -3.92
N PHE A 177 0.12 -10.73 -4.49
CA PHE A 177 -0.33 -11.48 -5.66
C PHE A 177 0.60 -11.30 -6.86
N TRP A 178 1.08 -10.09 -7.13
CA TRP A 178 2.01 -9.83 -8.24
C TRP A 178 3.36 -10.51 -8.04
N ILE A 179 3.87 -10.48 -6.79
CA ILE A 179 5.14 -11.12 -6.44
C ILE A 179 5.02 -12.64 -6.63
N TRP A 180 4.00 -13.25 -6.07
CA TRP A 180 3.75 -14.69 -6.22
C TRP A 180 3.52 -15.10 -7.66
N TYR A 181 2.78 -14.30 -8.41
CA TYR A 181 2.56 -14.57 -9.83
C TYR A 181 3.89 -14.61 -10.62
N VAL A 182 4.79 -13.67 -10.36
CA VAL A 182 6.12 -13.64 -11.01
C VAL A 182 6.96 -14.83 -10.60
N LEU A 183 7.00 -15.18 -9.31
CA LEU A 183 7.75 -16.35 -8.81
C LEU A 183 7.21 -17.64 -9.41
N TYR A 184 5.90 -17.78 -9.53
CA TYR A 184 5.27 -18.92 -10.20
C TYR A 184 5.61 -19.00 -11.69
N CYS A 185 5.54 -17.88 -12.40
CA CYS A 185 5.89 -17.82 -13.83
C CYS A 185 7.37 -18.16 -14.10
N ARG A 186 8.25 -17.82 -13.17
CA ARG A 186 9.68 -18.13 -13.25
C ARG A 186 10.03 -19.54 -12.81
N GLN A 187 9.06 -20.31 -12.32
CA GLN A 187 9.26 -21.66 -11.77
C GLN A 187 10.41 -21.69 -10.75
N ASP A 188 10.44 -20.68 -9.86
CA ASP A 188 11.45 -20.62 -8.82
C ASP A 188 11.37 -21.86 -7.93
N ALA A 189 12.45 -22.67 -7.94
CA ALA A 189 12.45 -23.99 -7.31
C ALA A 189 12.30 -23.92 -5.79
N GLU A 190 12.87 -22.91 -5.13
CA GLU A 190 12.75 -22.73 -3.69
C GLU A 190 11.34 -22.30 -3.31
N PHE A 191 10.76 -21.38 -4.07
CA PHE A 191 9.39 -20.92 -3.85
C PHE A 191 8.38 -22.07 -4.05
N LEU A 192 8.50 -22.86 -5.12
CA LEU A 192 7.63 -24.01 -5.37
C LEU A 192 7.76 -25.06 -4.27
N LYS A 193 8.98 -25.34 -3.79
CA LYS A 193 9.20 -26.24 -2.65
C LYS A 193 8.50 -25.75 -1.40
N CYS A 194 8.62 -24.48 -1.04
CA CYS A 194 7.90 -23.89 0.09
C CYS A 194 6.40 -24.00 -0.06
N MET A 195 5.85 -23.79 -1.27
CA MET A 195 4.42 -23.92 -1.54
C MET A 195 3.93 -25.38 -1.37
N HIS A 196 4.67 -26.36 -1.87
CA HIS A 196 4.32 -27.78 -1.69
C HIS A 196 4.40 -28.23 -0.23
N GLU A 197 5.41 -27.79 0.52
CA GLU A 197 5.52 -28.08 1.94
C GLU A 197 4.37 -27.48 2.74
N TRP A 198 3.93 -26.30 2.37
CA TRP A 198 2.80 -25.65 2.98
C TRP A 198 1.47 -26.35 2.67
N GLU A 199 1.25 -26.76 1.42
CA GLU A 199 0.08 -27.55 1.01
C GLU A 199 0.01 -28.89 1.77
N ALA A 200 1.16 -29.55 1.96
CA ALA A 200 1.25 -30.81 2.70
C ALA A 200 0.97 -30.68 4.21
N ARG A 201 1.15 -29.50 4.80
CA ARG A 201 0.87 -29.23 6.21
C ARG A 201 -0.57 -28.77 6.48
N ARG A 202 -1.41 -28.70 5.48
CA ARG A 202 -2.82 -28.34 5.64
C ARG A 202 -3.57 -29.45 6.35
N PRO A 203 -4.33 -29.13 7.42
CA PRO A 203 -5.25 -30.04 8.06
C PRO A 203 -6.41 -30.39 7.14
#